data_e425a7c94402ae829bf02deead01a0ad
#
_entry.id   e425a7c94402ae829bf02deead01a0ad
#
_cell.length_a   1.000
_cell.length_b   1.000
_cell.length_c   1.000
_cell.angle_alpha   90.00
_cell.angle_beta   90.00
_cell.angle_gamma   90.00
#
_symmetry.space_group_name_H-M   'P 1'
#
loop_
_entity.id
_entity.type
_entity.pdbx_description
1 polymer ?
#
loop_
_entity_poly.entity_id
_entity_poly.type
_entity_poly.pdbx_seq_one_letter_code
_entity_poly.pdbx_strand_id
1 'polypeptide(L)'
;MSPSLTRLEDATIATIAAGEVISRPARVVSELLDNALDAGASRIVVAVDGDGTDRIRVEDDGHGLSREDAELAVQRHTTSKLPADIGDAAATSDALTGVSTLGFRGEALAAICDCATVELVTSDGDAVGTKLRVDDGDVTVSDAARGQGTTVTVTDLFADRPARRESLAGPAAEFSRISDLVADYALARPAVQFSLRHDGTTTFSTTGNGRRDALLGVYDADLARQATVIEHATDIDTAEGTGSLDLRGVLAYPSVTRASREHVQVAVDGRPVADSGLRQAVIAGYDSLLAGGQYPVAAIDVRPPADSVDPNVHPAKQQVGLRDRDAVETAIEAAVGDALSTADARRTEAAATDLTTELDAVDRSDPFADLRVIGSFRELYLLCEDGDELLVVDHHAAHERVNYERLRAAVDDESIPQATLEPPESVSVPPAAASLADAHADLLDSLGFAVEEFGGGTLRVAAVPAPLGRVADADALRATLDSIAADQQPADPRDALLAELACHPSLKAGAELSVEEAESLLKRLGECEQPFACPHGRPTICSIDEATLAAGFDRGSTRFG
;
A
#
# COMPACT_ATOMS: atom_id res chain seq x y z
N MET A 1 -1.58 -54.76 -7.56
CA MET A 1 -0.19 -54.60 -7.05
C MET A 1 -0.15 -53.25 -6.32
N SER A 2 0.03 -53.25 -5.01
CA SER A 2 0.20 -52.00 -4.26
C SER A 2 1.57 -51.39 -4.61
N PRO A 3 1.66 -50.10 -4.83
CA PRO A 3 2.94 -49.43 -5.09
C PRO A 3 3.86 -49.61 -3.88
N SER A 4 5.08 -50.11 -4.10
CA SER A 4 6.08 -50.24 -3.06
C SER A 4 6.72 -48.88 -2.79
N LEU A 5 6.84 -48.48 -1.52
CA LEU A 5 7.59 -47.28 -1.09
C LEU A 5 9.07 -47.49 -1.44
N THR A 6 9.66 -46.56 -2.21
CA THR A 6 11.08 -46.55 -2.56
C THR A 6 11.70 -45.30 -1.92
N ARG A 7 12.88 -45.47 -1.30
CA ARG A 7 13.66 -44.32 -0.78
C ARG A 7 14.25 -43.57 -1.97
N LEU A 8 13.97 -42.28 -2.05
CA LEU A 8 14.56 -41.40 -3.06
C LEU A 8 16.06 -41.20 -2.79
N GLU A 9 16.83 -41.11 -3.85
CA GLU A 9 18.26 -40.72 -3.74
C GLU A 9 18.38 -39.26 -3.34
N ASP A 10 19.44 -38.90 -2.62
CA ASP A 10 19.68 -37.54 -2.11
C ASP A 10 19.68 -36.48 -3.23
N ALA A 11 20.18 -36.81 -4.42
CA ALA A 11 20.11 -35.98 -5.62
C ALA A 11 18.66 -35.74 -6.09
N THR A 12 17.78 -36.74 -6.00
CA THR A 12 16.35 -36.63 -6.36
C THR A 12 15.62 -35.77 -5.33
N ILE A 13 15.90 -35.97 -4.04
CA ILE A 13 15.34 -35.14 -2.94
C ILE A 13 15.78 -33.68 -3.12
N ALA A 14 17.05 -33.45 -3.43
CA ALA A 14 17.60 -32.14 -3.69
C ALA A 14 16.94 -31.46 -4.93
N THR A 15 16.69 -32.22 -6.00
CA THR A 15 16.00 -31.71 -7.20
C THR A 15 14.54 -31.35 -6.94
N ILE A 16 13.83 -32.14 -6.11
CA ILE A 16 12.45 -31.85 -5.69
C ILE A 16 12.43 -30.59 -4.81
N ALA A 17 13.33 -30.51 -3.82
CA ALA A 17 13.43 -29.35 -2.92
C ALA A 17 13.81 -28.05 -3.67
N ALA A 18 14.78 -28.09 -4.59
CA ALA A 18 15.10 -26.96 -5.46
C ALA A 18 13.91 -26.57 -6.35
N GLY A 19 13.12 -27.58 -6.71
CA GLY A 19 11.88 -27.44 -7.43
C GLY A 19 10.82 -26.62 -6.70
N GLU A 20 10.78 -26.63 -5.41
CA GLU A 20 9.84 -25.85 -4.59
C GLU A 20 10.33 -24.41 -4.35
N VAL A 21 11.66 -24.16 -4.44
CA VAL A 21 12.25 -22.83 -4.19
C VAL A 21 12.03 -21.88 -5.37
N ILE A 22 12.31 -22.30 -6.61
CA ILE A 22 12.17 -21.49 -7.83
C ILE A 22 11.01 -22.00 -8.67
N SER A 23 9.86 -21.35 -8.55
CA SER A 23 8.61 -21.73 -9.23
C SER A 23 8.27 -20.89 -10.45
N ARG A 24 8.81 -19.67 -10.55
CA ARG A 24 8.54 -18.70 -11.63
C ARG A 24 9.64 -17.64 -11.76
N PRO A 25 9.68 -16.88 -12.88
CA PRO A 25 10.68 -15.83 -13.11
C PRO A 25 10.76 -14.76 -12.00
N ALA A 26 9.60 -14.28 -11.51
CA ALA A 26 9.56 -13.29 -10.41
C ALA A 26 10.27 -13.79 -9.13
N ARG A 27 10.31 -15.12 -8.89
CA ARG A 27 11.03 -15.68 -7.74
C ARG A 27 12.54 -15.57 -7.90
N VAL A 28 13.05 -15.75 -9.11
CA VAL A 28 14.47 -15.51 -9.41
C VAL A 28 14.84 -14.06 -9.10
N VAL A 29 14.03 -13.11 -9.60
CA VAL A 29 14.24 -11.67 -9.36
C VAL A 29 14.22 -11.36 -7.86
N SER A 30 13.25 -11.89 -7.10
CA SER A 30 13.15 -11.67 -5.64
C SER A 30 14.44 -12.11 -4.91
N GLU A 31 14.96 -13.32 -5.21
CA GLU A 31 16.18 -13.82 -4.54
C GLU A 31 17.42 -13.00 -4.93
N LEU A 32 17.49 -12.54 -6.18
CA LEU A 32 18.62 -11.70 -6.62
C LEU A 32 18.56 -10.29 -6.04
N LEU A 33 17.35 -9.72 -5.87
CA LEU A 33 17.15 -8.44 -5.18
C LEU A 33 17.53 -8.52 -3.70
N ASP A 34 17.07 -9.59 -3.00
CA ASP A 34 17.47 -9.83 -1.61
C ASP A 34 19.00 -9.88 -1.47
N ASN A 35 19.69 -10.57 -2.39
CA ASN A 35 21.16 -10.66 -2.36
C ASN A 35 21.84 -9.30 -2.63
N ALA A 36 21.33 -8.51 -3.58
CA ALA A 36 21.87 -7.19 -3.87
C ALA A 36 21.70 -6.23 -2.68
N LEU A 37 20.54 -6.26 -2.01
CA LEU A 37 20.26 -5.46 -0.82
C LEU A 37 21.12 -5.89 0.37
N ASP A 38 21.30 -7.20 0.59
CA ASP A 38 22.18 -7.73 1.62
C ASP A 38 23.67 -7.39 1.37
N ALA A 39 24.06 -7.21 0.09
CA ALA A 39 25.37 -6.70 -0.30
C ALA A 39 25.51 -5.17 -0.10
N GLY A 40 24.50 -4.49 0.42
CA GLY A 40 24.53 -3.06 0.66
C GLY A 40 24.49 -2.21 -0.60
N ALA A 41 23.85 -2.70 -1.67
CA ALA A 41 23.72 -1.97 -2.93
C ALA A 41 22.97 -0.65 -2.73
N SER A 42 23.47 0.41 -3.34
CA SER A 42 22.80 1.71 -3.46
C SER A 42 22.09 1.88 -4.80
N ARG A 43 22.44 1.04 -5.79
CA ARG A 43 21.85 1.02 -7.12
C ARG A 43 21.65 -0.41 -7.60
N ILE A 44 20.44 -0.71 -8.08
CA ILE A 44 20.07 -2.02 -8.62
C ILE A 44 19.38 -1.82 -9.98
N VAL A 45 19.84 -2.57 -11.00
CA VAL A 45 19.24 -2.58 -12.35
C VAL A 45 18.75 -3.99 -12.63
N VAL A 46 17.45 -4.12 -12.90
CA VAL A 46 16.81 -5.36 -13.35
C VAL A 46 16.50 -5.24 -14.84
N ALA A 47 16.96 -6.16 -15.66
CA ALA A 47 16.63 -6.24 -17.07
C ALA A 47 16.06 -7.62 -17.39
N VAL A 48 14.91 -7.63 -18.08
CA VAL A 48 14.16 -8.83 -18.41
C VAL A 48 13.86 -8.84 -19.89
N ASP A 49 14.08 -9.97 -20.55
CA ASP A 49 13.65 -10.19 -21.93
C ASP A 49 12.43 -11.14 -21.92
N GLY A 50 11.41 -10.78 -22.71
CA GLY A 50 10.17 -11.54 -22.80
C GLY A 50 9.45 -11.69 -21.46
N ASP A 51 9.15 -12.94 -21.08
CA ASP A 51 8.50 -13.28 -19.81
C ASP A 51 9.49 -13.54 -18.65
N GLY A 52 10.80 -13.38 -18.91
CA GLY A 52 11.87 -13.67 -17.98
C GLY A 52 12.38 -15.12 -18.04
N THR A 53 11.81 -15.98 -18.88
CA THR A 53 12.39 -17.32 -19.13
C THR A 53 13.58 -17.29 -20.06
N ASP A 54 13.63 -16.33 -20.99
CA ASP A 54 14.74 -16.16 -21.93
C ASP A 54 15.95 -15.54 -21.27
N ARG A 55 15.76 -14.41 -20.57
CA ARG A 55 16.82 -13.76 -19.81
C ARG A 55 16.31 -12.87 -18.67
N ILE A 56 16.92 -13.05 -17.50
CA ILE A 56 16.85 -12.13 -16.37
C ILE A 56 18.26 -11.69 -16.06
N ARG A 57 18.50 -10.37 -15.94
CA ARG A 57 19.78 -9.83 -15.48
C ARG A 57 19.54 -8.85 -14.33
N VAL A 58 20.22 -9.09 -13.22
CA VAL A 58 20.25 -8.18 -12.07
C VAL A 58 21.68 -7.71 -11.88
N GLU A 59 21.86 -6.39 -11.82
CA GLU A 59 23.14 -5.72 -11.64
C GLU A 59 23.06 -4.80 -10.43
N ASP A 60 24.03 -4.90 -9.53
CA ASP A 60 24.16 -4.08 -8.33
C ASP A 60 25.55 -3.48 -8.19
N ASP A 61 25.67 -2.45 -7.36
CA ASP A 61 26.89 -1.76 -6.95
C ASP A 61 27.31 -2.10 -5.50
N GLY A 62 26.80 -3.21 -4.95
CA GLY A 62 27.12 -3.66 -3.58
C GLY A 62 28.59 -4.02 -3.38
N HIS A 63 28.92 -4.61 -2.23
CA HIS A 63 30.33 -4.93 -1.91
C HIS A 63 30.96 -5.99 -2.84
N GLY A 64 30.14 -6.72 -3.63
CA GLY A 64 30.63 -7.81 -4.50
C GLY A 64 31.10 -9.04 -3.72
N LEU A 65 31.78 -9.95 -4.45
CA LEU A 65 32.31 -11.19 -3.90
C LEU A 65 33.78 -11.36 -4.29
N SER A 66 34.59 -11.92 -3.40
CA SER A 66 35.90 -12.44 -3.75
C SER A 66 35.77 -13.65 -4.69
N ARG A 67 36.85 -14.06 -5.33
CA ARG A 67 36.85 -15.25 -6.19
C ARG A 67 36.40 -16.50 -5.43
N GLU A 68 36.95 -16.68 -4.23
CA GLU A 68 36.61 -17.84 -3.38
C GLU A 68 35.15 -17.85 -2.98
N ASP A 69 34.61 -16.68 -2.57
CA ASP A 69 33.20 -16.55 -2.21
C ASP A 69 32.28 -16.73 -3.40
N ALA A 70 32.66 -16.28 -4.60
CA ALA A 70 31.88 -16.48 -5.83
C ALA A 70 31.79 -17.98 -6.20
N GLU A 71 32.87 -18.75 -6.04
CA GLU A 71 32.87 -20.20 -6.25
C GLU A 71 32.04 -20.96 -5.22
N LEU A 72 31.95 -20.45 -3.98
CA LEU A 72 31.11 -21.00 -2.92
C LEU A 72 29.64 -20.63 -3.12
N ALA A 73 29.31 -19.43 -3.59
CA ALA A 73 27.96 -18.91 -3.70
C ALA A 73 27.03 -19.73 -4.60
N VAL A 74 27.57 -20.47 -5.57
CA VAL A 74 26.81 -21.35 -6.46
C VAL A 74 26.67 -22.78 -5.92
N GLN A 75 27.31 -23.10 -4.78
CA GLN A 75 27.22 -24.40 -4.13
C GLN A 75 26.07 -24.43 -3.11
N ARG A 76 25.45 -25.59 -2.93
CA ARG A 76 24.42 -25.78 -1.92
C ARG A 76 24.98 -25.73 -0.51
N HIS A 77 24.18 -25.23 0.43
CA HIS A 77 24.51 -25.16 1.87
C HIS A 77 25.69 -24.27 2.21
N THR A 78 25.96 -23.26 1.41
CA THR A 78 26.99 -22.25 1.67
C THR A 78 26.35 -20.90 1.96
N THR A 79 26.63 -20.32 3.14
CA THR A 79 26.16 -19.01 3.52
C THR A 79 27.23 -18.26 4.31
N SER A 80 27.44 -16.99 3.97
CA SER A 80 28.26 -16.06 4.75
C SER A 80 27.46 -15.34 5.85
N LYS A 81 26.17 -15.62 5.95
CA LYS A 81 25.20 -14.85 6.75
C LYS A 81 24.95 -15.44 8.14
N LEU A 82 25.58 -16.58 8.45
CA LEU A 82 25.54 -17.19 9.78
C LEU A 82 26.91 -17.04 10.45
N PRO A 83 26.97 -16.83 11.79
CA PRO A 83 28.23 -16.80 12.52
C PRO A 83 29.03 -18.12 12.34
N ALA A 84 30.31 -18.03 12.15
CA ALA A 84 31.20 -19.19 11.90
C ALA A 84 31.25 -20.21 13.06
N ASP A 85 30.74 -19.85 14.24
CA ASP A 85 30.74 -20.68 15.45
C ASP A 85 29.52 -21.60 15.58
N ILE A 86 28.60 -21.59 14.62
CA ILE A 86 27.52 -22.56 14.57
C ILE A 86 28.07 -23.87 13.97
N GLY A 87 28.97 -24.51 14.71
CA GLY A 87 29.37 -25.88 14.43
C GLY A 87 28.24 -26.87 14.69
N ASP A 88 28.37 -28.12 14.22
CA ASP A 88 27.51 -29.32 14.24
C ASP A 88 26.49 -29.51 15.41
N ALA A 89 26.31 -28.54 16.29
CA ALA A 89 25.28 -28.52 17.31
C ALA A 89 23.99 -28.03 16.69
N ALA A 90 23.05 -28.97 16.52
CA ALA A 90 21.65 -28.80 16.14
C ALA A 90 21.17 -27.34 16.15
N ALA A 91 20.92 -26.77 14.98
CA ALA A 91 20.31 -25.45 14.82
C ALA A 91 18.98 -25.46 15.57
N THR A 92 18.98 -25.03 16.82
CA THR A 92 17.77 -24.75 17.58
C THR A 92 17.19 -23.45 17.05
N SER A 93 15.87 -23.33 17.06
CA SER A 93 15.11 -22.13 16.64
C SER A 93 15.69 -20.83 17.22
N ASP A 94 16.28 -20.89 18.41
CA ASP A 94 16.90 -19.74 19.11
C ASP A 94 18.19 -19.22 18.46
N ALA A 95 18.90 -20.03 17.67
CA ALA A 95 20.12 -19.58 16.98
C ALA A 95 19.84 -18.77 15.71
N LEU A 96 18.59 -18.77 15.24
CA LEU A 96 18.11 -18.02 14.07
C LEU A 96 17.41 -16.70 14.45
N THR A 97 17.11 -16.50 15.75
CA THR A 97 16.59 -15.24 16.26
C THR A 97 17.70 -14.17 16.22
N GLY A 98 17.47 -13.09 15.47
CA GLY A 98 18.42 -11.97 15.34
C GLY A 98 19.21 -11.92 14.02
N VAL A 99 18.91 -12.79 13.04
CA VAL A 99 19.50 -12.68 11.69
C VAL A 99 18.87 -11.50 10.96
N SER A 100 19.61 -10.41 10.82
CA SER A 100 19.17 -9.16 10.17
C SER A 100 19.21 -9.20 8.64
N THR A 101 19.65 -10.31 8.02
CA THR A 101 19.80 -10.43 6.56
C THR A 101 18.53 -10.99 5.91
N LEU A 102 18.18 -10.46 4.73
CA LEU A 102 17.00 -10.86 3.96
C LEU A 102 17.06 -12.31 3.48
N GLY A 103 18.25 -12.87 3.24
CA GLY A 103 18.49 -14.26 2.88
C GLY A 103 19.45 -14.95 3.84
N PHE A 104 19.13 -16.11 4.40
CA PHE A 104 19.99 -16.83 5.36
C PHE A 104 20.29 -18.30 5.01
N ARG A 105 19.54 -18.89 4.06
CA ARG A 105 19.64 -20.34 3.77
C ARG A 105 20.81 -20.73 2.87
N GLY A 106 21.41 -19.78 2.13
CA GLY A 106 22.55 -20.06 1.23
C GLY A 106 22.22 -21.03 0.07
N GLU A 107 20.95 -21.14 -0.32
CA GLU A 107 20.49 -22.12 -1.30
C GLU A 107 19.90 -21.48 -2.57
N ALA A 108 19.60 -20.17 -2.54
CA ALA A 108 18.85 -19.53 -3.62
C ALA A 108 19.59 -19.55 -4.96
N LEU A 109 20.87 -19.15 -4.98
CA LEU A 109 21.65 -19.12 -6.22
C LEU A 109 21.89 -20.54 -6.75
N ALA A 110 22.20 -21.50 -5.87
CA ALA A 110 22.32 -22.91 -6.25
C ALA A 110 21.00 -23.45 -6.83
N ALA A 111 19.84 -23.11 -6.24
CA ALA A 111 18.53 -23.51 -6.76
C ALA A 111 18.20 -22.87 -8.13
N ILE A 112 18.70 -21.66 -8.41
CA ILE A 112 18.60 -21.05 -9.74
C ILE A 112 19.49 -21.81 -10.73
N CYS A 113 20.73 -22.15 -10.36
CA CYS A 113 21.66 -22.93 -11.19
C CYS A 113 21.08 -24.31 -11.56
N ASP A 114 20.25 -24.92 -10.72
CA ASP A 114 19.61 -26.20 -11.00
C ASP A 114 18.52 -26.14 -12.09
N CYS A 115 18.03 -24.95 -12.43
CA CYS A 115 16.91 -24.78 -13.36
C CYS A 115 17.16 -23.78 -14.50
N ALA A 116 18.38 -23.27 -14.60
CA ALA A 116 18.77 -22.27 -15.59
C ALA A 116 20.29 -22.26 -15.81
N THR A 117 20.74 -21.69 -16.91
CA THR A 117 22.15 -21.29 -17.07
C THR A 117 22.38 -19.96 -16.33
N VAL A 118 23.39 -19.92 -15.47
CA VAL A 118 23.73 -18.74 -14.64
C VAL A 118 25.11 -18.23 -14.98
N GLU A 119 25.23 -16.93 -15.23
CA GLU A 119 26.49 -16.21 -15.35
C GLU A 119 26.56 -15.17 -14.23
N LEU A 120 27.58 -15.29 -13.38
CA LEU A 120 27.89 -14.36 -12.29
C LEU A 120 29.18 -13.61 -12.64
N VAL A 121 29.13 -12.27 -12.66
CA VAL A 121 30.31 -11.42 -12.79
C VAL A 121 30.38 -10.50 -11.57
N THR A 122 31.42 -10.61 -10.78
CA THR A 122 31.53 -9.92 -9.49
C THR A 122 32.94 -9.40 -9.22
N SER A 123 33.06 -8.38 -8.38
CA SER A 123 34.32 -7.86 -7.84
C SER A 123 34.04 -7.19 -6.50
N ASP A 124 34.89 -7.46 -5.53
CA ASP A 124 34.93 -6.83 -4.19
C ASP A 124 35.69 -5.50 -4.17
N GLY A 125 36.11 -5.01 -5.33
CA GLY A 125 36.90 -3.79 -5.49
C GLY A 125 38.35 -4.05 -5.86
N ASP A 126 38.76 -5.31 -5.93
CA ASP A 126 40.08 -5.70 -6.42
C ASP A 126 40.26 -5.39 -7.92
N ALA A 127 41.53 -5.35 -8.35
CA ALA A 127 41.90 -4.94 -9.72
C ALA A 127 41.32 -5.85 -10.82
N VAL A 128 40.99 -7.10 -10.49
CA VAL A 128 40.47 -8.11 -11.43
C VAL A 128 39.25 -8.77 -10.82
N GLY A 129 38.10 -8.59 -11.48
CA GLY A 129 36.85 -9.26 -11.10
C GLY A 129 36.83 -10.73 -11.56
N THR A 130 35.86 -11.47 -11.05
CA THR A 130 35.64 -12.88 -11.34
C THR A 130 34.38 -13.04 -12.18
N LYS A 131 34.46 -13.83 -13.24
CA LYS A 131 33.34 -14.34 -14.03
C LYS A 131 33.21 -15.83 -13.80
N LEU A 132 32.05 -16.25 -13.33
CA LEU A 132 31.67 -17.62 -13.11
C LEU A 132 30.44 -17.94 -13.97
N ARG A 133 30.47 -19.09 -14.65
CA ARG A 133 29.31 -19.60 -15.42
C ARG A 133 29.01 -21.03 -14.97
N VAL A 134 27.76 -21.27 -14.67
CA VAL A 134 27.18 -22.58 -14.39
C VAL A 134 26.24 -22.94 -15.55
N ASP A 135 26.50 -24.08 -16.20
CA ASP A 135 25.74 -24.58 -17.35
C ASP A 135 25.62 -26.09 -17.22
N ASP A 136 24.39 -26.59 -17.04
CA ASP A 136 24.11 -28.02 -16.81
C ASP A 136 24.99 -28.66 -15.71
N GLY A 137 25.26 -27.91 -14.64
CA GLY A 137 26.10 -28.33 -13.51
C GLY A 137 27.61 -28.15 -13.72
N ASP A 138 28.05 -27.85 -14.93
CA ASP A 138 29.45 -27.54 -15.22
C ASP A 138 29.81 -26.11 -14.81
N VAL A 139 30.79 -25.94 -13.93
CA VAL A 139 31.25 -24.65 -13.44
C VAL A 139 32.55 -24.23 -14.14
N THR A 140 32.53 -23.06 -14.76
CA THR A 140 33.73 -22.44 -15.35
C THR A 140 33.99 -21.09 -14.71
N VAL A 141 35.26 -20.85 -14.37
CA VAL A 141 35.72 -19.63 -13.71
C VAL A 141 36.81 -18.96 -14.55
N SER A 142 36.71 -17.65 -14.73
CA SER A 142 37.66 -16.83 -15.47
C SER A 142 37.75 -15.43 -14.88
N ASP A 143 38.77 -14.69 -15.29
CA ASP A 143 38.92 -13.29 -14.93
C ASP A 143 37.93 -12.41 -15.74
N ALA A 144 37.47 -11.32 -15.13
CA ALA A 144 36.58 -10.35 -15.75
C ALA A 144 36.98 -8.91 -15.42
N ALA A 145 36.71 -7.99 -16.36
CA ALA A 145 36.85 -6.57 -16.09
C ALA A 145 35.55 -6.05 -15.51
N ARG A 146 35.51 -5.80 -14.20
CA ARG A 146 34.35 -5.21 -13.49
C ARG A 146 34.84 -4.34 -12.34
N GLY A 147 34.15 -3.22 -12.10
CA GLY A 147 34.26 -2.48 -10.85
C GLY A 147 33.54 -3.23 -9.70
N GLN A 148 33.58 -2.68 -8.51
CA GLN A 148 32.88 -3.23 -7.35
C GLN A 148 31.38 -3.49 -7.62
N GLY A 149 30.85 -4.60 -7.10
CA GLY A 149 29.46 -5.02 -7.24
C GLY A 149 29.29 -6.36 -7.94
N THR A 150 28.05 -6.75 -8.22
CA THR A 150 27.71 -8.03 -8.83
C THR A 150 26.75 -7.88 -10.00
N THR A 151 26.89 -8.71 -11.02
CA THR A 151 25.92 -8.92 -12.09
C THR A 151 25.61 -10.39 -12.19
N VAL A 152 24.35 -10.76 -12.01
CA VAL A 152 23.85 -12.12 -12.26
C VAL A 152 22.99 -12.10 -13.51
N THR A 153 23.31 -12.95 -14.46
CA THR A 153 22.50 -13.18 -15.67
C THR A 153 22.01 -14.62 -15.66
N VAL A 154 20.71 -14.79 -15.71
CA VAL A 154 20.02 -16.09 -15.76
C VAL A 154 19.41 -16.22 -17.14
N THR A 155 19.72 -17.31 -17.85
CA THR A 155 19.17 -17.62 -19.18
C THR A 155 18.59 -19.02 -19.19
N ASP A 156 17.73 -19.29 -20.16
CA ASP A 156 17.13 -20.60 -20.39
C ASP A 156 16.40 -21.17 -19.16
N LEU A 157 15.73 -20.31 -18.39
CA LEU A 157 15.01 -20.69 -17.18
C LEU A 157 13.91 -21.72 -17.53
N PHE A 158 13.97 -22.88 -16.85
CA PHE A 158 13.08 -24.03 -17.05
C PHE A 158 13.16 -24.70 -18.44
N ALA A 159 14.26 -24.52 -19.19
CA ALA A 159 14.40 -25.16 -20.50
C ALA A 159 14.24 -26.68 -20.42
N ASP A 160 14.82 -27.31 -19.39
CA ASP A 160 14.75 -28.77 -19.13
C ASP A 160 13.55 -29.18 -18.24
N ARG A 161 12.63 -28.27 -17.96
CA ARG A 161 11.47 -28.48 -17.07
C ARG A 161 10.15 -28.10 -17.73
N PRO A 162 9.70 -28.84 -18.79
CA PRO A 162 8.54 -28.46 -19.60
C PRO A 162 7.26 -28.27 -18.77
N ALA A 163 7.00 -29.15 -17.79
CA ALA A 163 5.81 -29.04 -16.93
C ALA A 163 5.76 -27.73 -16.13
N ARG A 164 6.92 -27.13 -15.78
CA ARG A 164 6.98 -25.82 -15.13
C ARG A 164 6.71 -24.71 -16.12
N ARG A 165 7.36 -24.78 -17.28
CA ARG A 165 7.16 -23.80 -18.34
C ARG A 165 5.68 -23.74 -18.77
N GLU A 166 5.00 -24.89 -18.85
CA GLU A 166 3.57 -24.97 -19.13
C GLU A 166 2.67 -24.41 -18.01
N SER A 167 3.16 -24.38 -16.74
CA SER A 167 2.41 -23.84 -15.60
C SER A 167 2.54 -22.33 -15.45
N LEU A 168 3.41 -21.68 -16.23
CA LEU A 168 3.54 -20.21 -16.23
C LEU A 168 2.29 -19.58 -16.87
N ALA A 169 1.98 -18.39 -16.43
CA ALA A 169 0.97 -17.55 -17.06
C ALA A 169 1.48 -17.04 -18.44
N GLY A 170 0.64 -16.34 -19.17
CA GLY A 170 1.08 -15.71 -20.43
C GLY A 170 2.21 -14.69 -20.19
N PRO A 171 3.05 -14.42 -21.21
CA PRO A 171 4.27 -13.59 -21.07
C PRO A 171 4.03 -12.23 -20.42
N ALA A 172 2.97 -11.52 -20.80
CA ALA A 172 2.62 -10.23 -20.21
C ALA A 172 2.30 -10.34 -18.70
N ALA A 173 1.65 -11.43 -18.26
CA ALA A 173 1.31 -11.65 -16.87
C ALA A 173 2.53 -12.01 -16.01
N GLU A 174 3.50 -12.78 -16.54
CA GLU A 174 4.74 -13.06 -15.81
C GLU A 174 5.61 -11.82 -15.70
N PHE A 175 5.71 -11.01 -16.77
CA PHE A 175 6.43 -9.74 -16.69
C PHE A 175 5.75 -8.74 -15.74
N SER A 176 4.41 -8.66 -15.73
CA SER A 176 3.66 -7.82 -14.77
C SER A 176 4.05 -8.17 -13.32
N ARG A 177 4.10 -9.46 -12.97
CA ARG A 177 4.53 -9.91 -11.62
C ARG A 177 5.96 -9.49 -11.28
N ILE A 178 6.87 -9.50 -12.27
CA ILE A 178 8.23 -8.99 -12.06
C ILE A 178 8.20 -7.49 -11.84
N SER A 179 7.43 -6.77 -12.64
CA SER A 179 7.29 -5.31 -12.54
C SER A 179 6.75 -4.89 -11.18
N ASP A 180 5.66 -5.54 -10.73
CA ASP A 180 5.04 -5.28 -9.43
C ASP A 180 6.01 -5.57 -8.28
N LEU A 181 6.73 -6.71 -8.36
CA LEU A 181 7.75 -7.07 -7.37
C LEU A 181 8.86 -6.03 -7.26
N VAL A 182 9.43 -5.59 -8.40
CA VAL A 182 10.53 -4.59 -8.40
C VAL A 182 10.01 -3.24 -7.89
N ALA A 183 8.76 -2.88 -8.21
CA ALA A 183 8.10 -1.69 -7.68
C ALA A 183 7.92 -1.77 -6.16
N ASP A 184 7.49 -2.92 -5.63
CA ASP A 184 7.36 -3.16 -4.19
C ASP A 184 8.69 -2.97 -3.45
N TYR A 185 9.78 -3.50 -4.00
CA TYR A 185 11.12 -3.29 -3.45
C TYR A 185 11.56 -1.81 -3.52
N ALA A 186 11.28 -1.12 -4.62
CA ALA A 186 11.63 0.29 -4.79
C ALA A 186 10.90 1.19 -3.76
N LEU A 187 9.64 0.88 -3.45
CA LEU A 187 8.86 1.60 -2.44
C LEU A 187 9.26 1.24 -1.01
N ALA A 188 9.62 -0.03 -0.76
CA ALA A 188 10.10 -0.49 0.55
C ALA A 188 11.52 0.03 0.88
N ARG A 189 12.35 0.27 -0.15
CA ARG A 189 13.77 0.71 -0.04
C ARG A 189 14.01 2.04 -0.77
N PRO A 190 13.36 3.13 -0.35
CA PRO A 190 13.38 4.41 -1.07
C PRO A 190 14.73 5.11 -1.12
N ALA A 191 15.73 4.64 -0.37
CA ALA A 191 17.12 5.12 -0.41
C ALA A 191 17.98 4.38 -1.46
N VAL A 192 17.42 3.35 -2.12
CA VAL A 192 18.11 2.60 -3.17
C VAL A 192 17.55 3.01 -4.53
N GLN A 193 18.44 3.24 -5.48
CA GLN A 193 18.05 3.50 -6.87
C GLN A 193 17.70 2.18 -7.56
N PHE A 194 16.46 2.05 -8.03
CA PHE A 194 16.00 0.93 -8.85
C PHE A 194 15.79 1.35 -10.30
N SER A 195 16.06 0.43 -11.24
CA SER A 195 15.71 0.58 -12.64
C SER A 195 15.24 -0.77 -13.18
N LEU A 196 14.02 -0.81 -13.70
CA LEU A 196 13.48 -1.97 -14.42
C LEU A 196 13.50 -1.71 -15.92
N ARG A 197 14.04 -2.67 -16.67
CA ARG A 197 14.05 -2.66 -18.14
C ARG A 197 13.38 -3.91 -18.70
N HIS A 198 12.59 -3.74 -19.73
CA HIS A 198 11.93 -4.83 -20.46
C HIS A 198 12.24 -4.70 -21.95
N ASP A 199 12.78 -5.75 -22.55
CA ASP A 199 13.18 -5.79 -23.95
C ASP A 199 14.01 -4.57 -24.37
N GLY A 200 14.96 -4.18 -23.51
CA GLY A 200 15.86 -3.05 -23.71
C GLY A 200 15.26 -1.67 -23.40
N THR A 201 13.95 -1.56 -23.15
CA THR A 201 13.28 -0.30 -22.81
C THR A 201 13.14 -0.15 -21.30
N THR A 202 13.38 1.05 -20.76
CA THR A 202 13.16 1.31 -19.33
C THR A 202 11.66 1.41 -19.05
N THR A 203 11.16 0.54 -18.17
CA THR A 203 9.77 0.54 -17.71
C THR A 203 9.55 1.60 -16.64
N PHE A 204 10.40 1.60 -15.62
CA PHE A 204 10.44 2.66 -14.61
C PHE A 204 11.83 2.77 -13.99
N SER A 205 12.09 3.88 -13.30
CA SER A 205 13.29 4.05 -12.48
C SER A 205 13.04 5.02 -11.32
N THR A 206 13.70 4.76 -10.19
CA THR A 206 13.75 5.64 -9.02
C THR A 206 15.15 6.20 -8.85
N THR A 207 15.32 7.30 -8.17
CA THR A 207 16.64 7.93 -7.99
C THR A 207 17.30 7.60 -6.65
N GLY A 208 16.56 6.98 -5.71
CA GLY A 208 17.06 6.68 -4.37
C GLY A 208 17.04 7.87 -3.40
N ASN A 209 16.31 8.95 -3.73
CA ASN A 209 16.29 10.18 -2.93
C ASN A 209 15.10 10.26 -1.95
N GLY A 210 14.48 9.13 -1.62
CA GLY A 210 13.41 9.10 -0.61
C GLY A 210 12.06 8.61 -1.15
N ARG A 211 11.06 8.60 -0.26
CA ARG A 211 9.75 7.95 -0.51
C ARG A 211 8.92 8.60 -1.61
N ARG A 212 8.88 9.93 -1.64
CA ARG A 212 8.15 10.65 -2.70
C ARG A 212 8.77 10.40 -4.07
N ASP A 213 10.11 10.36 -4.14
CA ASP A 213 10.83 10.08 -5.36
C ASP A 213 10.61 8.63 -5.83
N ALA A 214 10.59 7.67 -4.89
CA ALA A 214 10.23 6.29 -5.21
C ALA A 214 8.80 6.19 -5.77
N LEU A 215 7.84 6.90 -5.17
CA LEU A 215 6.46 6.95 -5.62
C LEU A 215 6.34 7.59 -7.02
N LEU A 216 7.07 8.70 -7.27
CA LEU A 216 7.15 9.35 -8.57
C LEU A 216 7.70 8.40 -9.66
N GLY A 217 8.73 7.61 -9.32
CA GLY A 217 9.35 6.69 -10.26
C GLY A 217 8.50 5.47 -10.58
N VAL A 218 7.75 4.95 -9.60
CA VAL A 218 6.89 3.75 -9.73
C VAL A 218 5.53 4.09 -10.34
N TYR A 219 4.94 5.20 -9.95
CA TYR A 219 3.63 5.65 -10.43
C TYR A 219 3.80 6.87 -11.36
N ASP A 220 3.38 8.04 -10.92
CA ASP A 220 3.44 9.28 -11.68
C ASP A 220 3.55 10.51 -10.78
N ALA A 221 3.72 11.68 -11.40
CA ALA A 221 3.85 12.94 -10.68
C ALA A 221 2.55 13.38 -9.99
N ASP A 222 1.39 12.99 -10.52
CA ASP A 222 0.10 13.39 -9.98
C ASP A 222 -0.18 12.63 -8.68
N LEU A 223 0.12 11.34 -8.64
CA LEU A 223 0.00 10.54 -7.43
C LEU A 223 1.02 10.98 -6.37
N ALA A 224 2.28 11.24 -6.77
CA ALA A 224 3.32 11.68 -5.83
C ALA A 224 3.00 13.03 -5.16
N ARG A 225 2.30 13.93 -5.87
CA ARG A 225 1.79 15.19 -5.29
C ARG A 225 0.58 14.99 -4.37
N GLN A 226 -0.19 13.94 -4.59
CA GLN A 226 -1.37 13.60 -3.84
C GLN A 226 -1.09 12.52 -2.77
N ALA A 227 0.07 12.59 -2.14
CA ALA A 227 0.48 11.65 -1.11
C ALA A 227 1.19 12.37 0.04
N THR A 228 1.00 11.87 1.26
CA THR A 228 1.72 12.30 2.46
C THR A 228 2.72 11.23 2.91
N VAL A 229 3.80 11.66 3.56
CA VAL A 229 4.77 10.75 4.18
C VAL A 229 4.33 10.46 5.61
N ILE A 230 4.39 9.19 6.01
CA ILE A 230 4.19 8.77 7.40
C ILE A 230 5.53 8.35 8.00
N GLU A 231 5.86 8.91 9.16
CA GLU A 231 6.95 8.50 10.03
C GLU A 231 6.41 8.51 11.47
N HIS A 232 6.14 7.34 12.00
CA HIS A 232 5.49 7.19 13.30
C HIS A 232 6.22 6.13 14.11
N ALA A 233 6.63 6.47 15.33
CA ALA A 233 7.21 5.55 16.29
C ALA A 233 6.31 5.49 17.51
N THR A 234 5.91 4.29 17.89
CA THR A 234 5.05 4.05 19.05
C THR A 234 5.50 2.83 19.82
N ASP A 235 5.18 2.78 21.09
CA ASP A 235 5.40 1.60 21.91
C ASP A 235 4.16 0.70 21.85
N ILE A 236 4.37 -0.59 21.64
CA ILE A 236 3.33 -1.61 21.64
C ILE A 236 3.54 -2.59 22.78
N ASP A 237 2.46 -3.10 23.35
CA ASP A 237 2.51 -4.17 24.33
C ASP A 237 2.77 -5.50 23.63
N THR A 238 3.88 -6.16 23.99
CA THR A 238 4.26 -7.48 23.50
C THR A 238 4.16 -8.52 24.60
N ALA A 239 4.17 -9.79 24.23
CA ALA A 239 4.15 -10.89 25.21
C ALA A 239 5.37 -10.86 26.17
N GLU A 240 6.46 -10.20 25.81
CA GLU A 240 7.70 -10.09 26.59
C GLU A 240 7.85 -8.73 27.30
N GLY A 241 6.90 -7.80 27.11
CA GLY A 241 6.91 -6.44 27.68
C GLY A 241 6.57 -5.38 26.63
N THR A 242 6.96 -4.15 26.87
CA THR A 242 6.76 -3.05 25.92
C THR A 242 7.88 -3.05 24.89
N GLY A 243 7.55 -3.04 23.59
CA GLY A 243 8.49 -2.97 22.48
C GLY A 243 8.20 -1.79 21.58
N SER A 244 9.24 -1.22 20.93
CA SER A 244 9.09 -0.09 20.01
C SER A 244 8.77 -0.58 18.60
N LEU A 245 7.70 -0.03 18.01
CA LEU A 245 7.28 -0.21 16.62
C LEU A 245 7.57 1.09 15.86
N ASP A 246 8.29 0.99 14.75
CA ASP A 246 8.57 2.12 13.85
C ASP A 246 7.84 1.89 12.51
N LEU A 247 6.99 2.82 12.11
CA LEU A 247 6.21 2.80 10.88
C LEU A 247 6.67 3.92 9.96
N ARG A 248 7.07 3.57 8.75
CA ARG A 248 7.53 4.54 7.76
C ARG A 248 6.90 4.25 6.42
N GLY A 249 6.40 5.27 5.75
CA GLY A 249 5.75 5.00 4.48
C GLY A 249 5.28 6.25 3.75
N VAL A 250 4.44 6.01 2.76
CA VAL A 250 3.73 7.02 2.00
C VAL A 250 2.29 6.58 1.81
N LEU A 251 1.38 7.52 2.01
CA LEU A 251 -0.06 7.33 1.91
C LEU A 251 -0.60 8.30 0.86
N ALA A 252 -1.24 7.80 -0.19
CA ALA A 252 -1.99 8.68 -1.09
C ALA A 252 -3.23 9.22 -0.37
N TYR A 253 -3.63 10.45 -0.71
CA TYR A 253 -4.86 11.00 -0.16
C TYR A 253 -6.10 10.19 -0.58
N PRO A 254 -7.17 10.20 0.21
CA PRO A 254 -8.37 9.40 -0.03
C PRO A 254 -9.05 9.62 -1.39
N SER A 255 -8.77 10.73 -2.05
CA SER A 255 -9.24 11.01 -3.41
C SER A 255 -8.54 10.20 -4.50
N VAL A 256 -7.39 9.57 -4.18
CA VAL A 256 -6.63 8.72 -5.09
C VAL A 256 -6.88 7.27 -4.72
N THR A 257 -7.79 6.65 -5.42
CA THR A 257 -8.20 5.26 -5.15
C THR A 257 -7.96 4.35 -6.35
N ARG A 258 -7.99 3.06 -6.09
CA ARG A 258 -7.87 1.98 -7.08
C ARG A 258 -8.95 0.92 -6.83
N ALA A 259 -9.30 0.17 -7.87
CA ALA A 259 -10.25 -0.94 -7.76
C ALA A 259 -9.64 -2.21 -7.12
N SER A 260 -8.32 -2.26 -6.96
CA SER A 260 -7.61 -3.41 -6.38
C SER A 260 -6.79 -3.01 -5.16
N ARG A 261 -6.84 -3.84 -4.11
CA ARG A 261 -6.04 -3.72 -2.90
C ARG A 261 -4.53 -4.02 -3.10
N GLU A 262 -4.12 -4.43 -4.30
CA GLU A 262 -2.71 -4.71 -4.62
C GLU A 262 -1.83 -3.46 -4.57
N HIS A 263 -2.44 -2.27 -4.65
CA HIS A 263 -1.75 -0.98 -4.49
C HIS A 263 -1.51 -0.57 -3.02
N VAL A 264 -1.97 -1.37 -2.06
CA VAL A 264 -1.62 -1.23 -0.65
C VAL A 264 -0.46 -2.18 -0.36
N GLN A 265 0.75 -1.64 -0.38
CA GLN A 265 1.98 -2.38 -0.22
C GLN A 265 2.47 -2.30 1.21
N VAL A 266 2.85 -3.45 1.75
CA VAL A 266 3.43 -3.54 3.09
C VAL A 266 4.77 -4.23 3.02
N ALA A 267 5.74 -3.66 3.69
CA ALA A 267 7.05 -4.26 3.91
C ALA A 267 7.28 -4.46 5.41
N VAL A 268 8.08 -5.45 5.78
CA VAL A 268 8.58 -5.65 7.14
C VAL A 268 10.10 -5.62 7.09
N ASP A 269 10.72 -4.69 7.84
CA ASP A 269 12.16 -4.41 7.81
C ASP A 269 12.70 -4.15 6.40
N GLY A 270 11.87 -3.45 5.59
CA GLY A 270 12.19 -3.10 4.21
C GLY A 270 12.12 -4.28 3.23
N ARG A 271 11.46 -5.37 3.61
CA ARG A 271 11.17 -6.51 2.75
C ARG A 271 9.68 -6.52 2.40
N PRO A 272 9.29 -6.46 1.12
CA PRO A 272 7.90 -6.59 0.72
C PRO A 272 7.27 -7.91 1.17
N VAL A 273 6.07 -7.86 1.76
CA VAL A 273 5.35 -9.04 2.24
C VAL A 273 3.91 -9.07 1.71
N ALA A 274 3.43 -10.26 1.38
CA ALA A 274 2.05 -10.47 0.94
C ALA A 274 1.17 -10.84 2.15
N ASP A 275 1.15 -9.98 3.18
CA ASP A 275 0.39 -10.20 4.41
C ASP A 275 -0.96 -9.49 4.34
N SER A 276 -2.05 -10.27 4.37
CA SER A 276 -3.41 -9.73 4.23
C SER A 276 -3.88 -8.97 5.47
N GLY A 277 -3.43 -9.36 6.68
CA GLY A 277 -3.82 -8.68 7.92
C GLY A 277 -3.20 -7.29 8.02
N LEU A 278 -1.87 -7.19 7.80
CA LEU A 278 -1.19 -5.89 7.78
C LEU A 278 -1.74 -4.97 6.69
N ARG A 279 -2.03 -5.51 5.50
CA ARG A 279 -2.67 -4.74 4.42
C ARG A 279 -4.06 -4.24 4.83
N GLN A 280 -4.85 -5.09 5.50
CA GLN A 280 -6.17 -4.71 5.99
C GLN A 280 -6.09 -3.64 7.07
N ALA A 281 -5.11 -3.67 7.97
CA ALA A 281 -4.88 -2.63 8.97
C ALA A 281 -4.57 -1.27 8.33
N VAL A 282 -3.77 -1.24 7.25
CA VAL A 282 -3.54 -0.01 6.47
C VAL A 282 -4.86 0.51 5.88
N ILE A 283 -5.67 -0.36 5.28
CA ILE A 283 -6.97 0.02 4.70
C ILE A 283 -7.92 0.53 5.78
N ALA A 284 -7.98 -0.14 6.95
CA ALA A 284 -8.80 0.27 8.08
C ALA A 284 -8.43 1.66 8.60
N GLY A 285 -7.15 2.04 8.58
CA GLY A 285 -6.71 3.38 8.97
C GLY A 285 -7.20 4.51 8.03
N TYR A 286 -7.67 4.19 6.81
CA TYR A 286 -8.40 5.15 5.97
C TYR A 286 -9.86 5.29 6.37
N ASP A 287 -10.42 4.31 7.11
CA ASP A 287 -11.79 4.29 7.63
C ASP A 287 -12.83 4.82 6.60
N SER A 288 -13.72 5.69 7.06
CA SER A 288 -14.78 6.32 6.27
C SER A 288 -14.30 7.30 5.17
N LEU A 289 -13.00 7.46 4.98
CA LEU A 289 -12.44 8.30 3.91
C LEU A 289 -12.50 7.65 2.53
N LEU A 290 -12.70 6.33 2.47
CA LEU A 290 -12.77 5.58 1.21
C LEU A 290 -14.22 5.30 0.82
N ALA A 291 -14.57 5.57 -0.43
CA ALA A 291 -15.84 5.09 -0.98
C ALA A 291 -15.86 3.56 -1.04
N GLY A 292 -17.03 2.95 -0.85
CA GLY A 292 -17.19 1.50 -0.85
C GLY A 292 -16.57 0.84 -2.10
N GLY A 293 -15.79 -0.22 -1.89
CA GLY A 293 -15.11 -0.96 -2.95
C GLY A 293 -13.92 -0.26 -3.59
N GLN A 294 -13.48 0.85 -3.04
CA GLN A 294 -12.26 1.54 -3.44
C GLN A 294 -11.14 1.26 -2.43
N TYR A 295 -9.92 1.17 -2.93
CA TYR A 295 -8.74 0.92 -2.11
C TYR A 295 -7.73 2.07 -2.26
N PRO A 296 -7.00 2.42 -1.20
CA PRO A 296 -6.01 3.49 -1.27
C PRO A 296 -4.76 3.01 -2.02
N VAL A 297 -3.91 3.96 -2.40
CA VAL A 297 -2.52 3.67 -2.77
C VAL A 297 -1.65 4.00 -1.57
N ALA A 298 -0.98 3.00 -1.03
CA ALA A 298 -0.12 3.15 0.14
C ALA A 298 1.09 2.22 0.08
N ALA A 299 2.21 2.65 0.62
CA ALA A 299 3.38 1.81 0.81
C ALA A 299 3.94 2.06 2.21
N ILE A 300 3.89 1.06 3.09
CA ILE A 300 4.32 1.16 4.50
C ILE A 300 5.39 0.11 4.80
N ASP A 301 6.49 0.54 5.38
CA ASP A 301 7.53 -0.30 5.97
C ASP A 301 7.30 -0.36 7.49
N VAL A 302 6.97 -1.54 7.97
CA VAL A 302 6.70 -1.86 9.38
C VAL A 302 7.99 -2.42 9.98
N ARG A 303 8.48 -1.83 11.06
CA ARG A 303 9.66 -2.27 11.79
C ARG A 303 9.26 -2.63 13.22
N PRO A 304 8.83 -3.86 13.45
CA PRO A 304 8.43 -4.31 14.76
C PRO A 304 9.66 -4.55 15.64
N PRO A 305 9.48 -4.73 16.96
CA PRO A 305 10.55 -5.15 17.85
C PRO A 305 11.24 -6.43 17.33
N ALA A 306 12.57 -6.50 17.46
CA ALA A 306 13.37 -7.57 16.85
C ALA A 306 12.93 -8.99 17.26
N ASP A 307 12.39 -9.14 18.49
CA ASP A 307 11.95 -10.44 19.03
C ASP A 307 10.53 -10.82 18.59
N SER A 308 9.82 -9.90 17.91
CA SER A 308 8.43 -10.11 17.45
C SER A 308 8.34 -10.74 16.06
N VAL A 309 9.46 -10.89 15.33
CA VAL A 309 9.49 -11.37 13.94
C VAL A 309 10.05 -12.79 13.86
N ASP A 310 9.28 -13.73 13.32
CA ASP A 310 9.77 -15.02 12.88
C ASP A 310 9.95 -15.02 11.35
N PRO A 311 11.19 -14.95 10.83
CA PRO A 311 11.42 -14.91 9.40
C PRO A 311 11.21 -16.26 8.70
N ASN A 312 10.96 -17.34 9.44
CA ASN A 312 10.95 -18.72 8.92
C ASN A 312 9.55 -19.32 8.71
N VAL A 313 8.49 -18.52 8.58
CA VAL A 313 7.10 -19.02 8.53
C VAL A 313 6.72 -19.63 7.17
N HIS A 314 7.31 -19.19 6.05
CA HIS A 314 6.95 -19.71 4.72
C HIS A 314 8.16 -19.86 3.78
N PRO A 315 8.26 -20.95 2.99
CA PRO A 315 9.36 -21.17 2.05
C PRO A 315 9.53 -20.03 1.02
N ALA A 316 8.41 -19.43 0.59
CA ALA A 316 8.42 -18.30 -0.35
C ALA A 316 8.71 -16.95 0.33
N LYS A 317 8.89 -16.91 1.67
CA LYS A 317 9.18 -15.70 2.45
C LYS A 317 8.17 -14.54 2.21
N GLN A 318 6.98 -14.84 1.73
CA GLN A 318 5.92 -13.87 1.44
C GLN A 318 5.03 -13.58 2.66
N GLN A 319 5.11 -14.39 3.71
CA GLN A 319 4.41 -14.21 4.97
C GLN A 319 5.42 -14.12 6.10
N VAL A 320 5.16 -13.24 7.06
CA VAL A 320 5.96 -13.03 8.25
C VAL A 320 5.18 -13.49 9.46
N GLY A 321 5.78 -14.29 10.32
CA GLY A 321 5.23 -14.60 11.63
C GLY A 321 5.45 -13.40 12.55
N LEU A 322 4.38 -12.68 12.85
CA LEU A 322 4.38 -11.65 13.89
C LEU A 322 3.77 -12.24 15.16
N ARG A 323 4.51 -12.21 16.28
CA ARG A 323 4.05 -12.74 17.56
C ARG A 323 2.90 -11.93 18.14
N ASP A 324 3.00 -10.61 18.10
CA ASP A 324 2.04 -9.66 18.67
C ASP A 324 1.25 -8.96 17.56
N ARG A 325 0.71 -9.75 16.63
CA ARG A 325 0.06 -9.29 15.40
C ARG A 325 -1.03 -8.26 15.64
N ASP A 326 -1.94 -8.51 16.57
CA ASP A 326 -3.09 -7.62 16.84
C ASP A 326 -2.63 -6.23 17.31
N ALA A 327 -1.57 -6.17 18.13
CA ALA A 327 -1.00 -4.90 18.58
C ALA A 327 -0.35 -4.13 17.44
N VAL A 328 0.35 -4.83 16.53
CA VAL A 328 0.96 -4.22 15.33
C VAL A 328 -0.13 -3.72 14.38
N GLU A 329 -1.17 -4.50 14.12
CA GLU A 329 -2.28 -4.12 13.23
C GLU A 329 -3.03 -2.90 13.78
N THR A 330 -3.34 -2.87 15.08
CA THR A 330 -3.98 -1.72 15.75
C THR A 330 -3.11 -0.46 15.66
N ALA A 331 -1.80 -0.59 15.86
CA ALA A 331 -0.88 0.54 15.76
C ALA A 331 -0.75 1.08 14.34
N ILE A 332 -0.78 0.22 13.31
CA ILE A 332 -0.80 0.63 11.89
C ILE A 332 -2.08 1.43 11.61
N GLU A 333 -3.24 0.91 12.00
CA GLU A 333 -4.53 1.56 11.79
C GLU A 333 -4.55 2.96 12.40
N ALA A 334 -4.15 3.08 13.68
CA ALA A 334 -4.08 4.36 14.37
C ALA A 334 -3.12 5.34 13.68
N ALA A 335 -1.90 4.89 13.33
CA ALA A 335 -0.89 5.74 12.71
C ALA A 335 -1.30 6.24 11.32
N VAL A 336 -1.99 5.41 10.53
CA VAL A 336 -2.53 5.80 9.21
C VAL A 336 -3.64 6.83 9.39
N GLY A 337 -4.58 6.60 10.32
CA GLY A 337 -5.67 7.54 10.64
C GLY A 337 -5.13 8.89 11.10
N ASP A 338 -4.16 8.90 12.01
CA ASP A 338 -3.51 10.12 12.50
C ASP A 338 -2.81 10.89 11.37
N ALA A 339 -2.07 10.20 10.51
CA ALA A 339 -1.37 10.83 9.38
C ALA A 339 -2.33 11.48 8.37
N LEU A 340 -3.52 10.90 8.17
CA LEU A 340 -4.53 11.43 7.25
C LEU A 340 -5.41 12.52 7.88
N SER A 341 -5.47 12.61 9.22
CA SER A 341 -6.23 13.63 9.96
C SER A 341 -5.41 14.87 10.29
N THR A 342 -4.09 14.84 10.13
CA THR A 342 -3.20 15.98 10.42
C THR A 342 -3.30 17.09 9.36
N ALA A 343 -2.75 18.29 9.68
CA ALA A 343 -2.70 19.43 8.77
C ALA A 343 -1.94 19.14 7.46
N ASP A 344 -1.06 18.14 7.43
CA ASP A 344 -0.37 17.66 6.23
C ASP A 344 -1.31 17.01 5.20
N ALA A 345 -2.49 16.55 5.62
CA ALA A 345 -3.55 16.11 4.71
C ALA A 345 -4.21 17.27 3.95
N ARG A 346 -3.90 18.52 4.30
CA ARG A 346 -4.26 19.68 3.49
C ARG A 346 -3.64 19.52 2.11
N ARG A 347 -4.47 19.50 1.09
CA ARG A 347 -3.96 19.53 -0.28
C ARG A 347 -3.31 20.88 -0.53
N THR A 348 -1.98 20.88 -0.59
CA THR A 348 -1.26 21.96 -1.24
C THR A 348 -1.35 21.70 -2.74
N GLU A 349 -2.27 22.34 -3.44
CA GLU A 349 -2.15 22.53 -4.87
C GLU A 349 -0.99 23.52 -5.09
N ALA A 350 0.23 23.03 -4.93
CA ALA A 350 1.38 23.78 -5.43
C ALA A 350 1.22 23.85 -6.95
N ALA A 351 0.89 25.03 -7.44
CA ALA A 351 1.13 25.34 -8.85
C ALA A 351 2.59 24.95 -9.13
N ALA A 352 2.74 23.86 -9.85
CA ALA A 352 3.98 23.22 -10.27
C ALA A 352 5.20 24.11 -10.20
N THR A 353 6.17 23.82 -9.32
CA THR A 353 7.58 24.00 -9.70
C THR A 353 8.61 23.52 -8.68
N ASP A 354 8.32 23.05 -7.47
CA ASP A 354 9.44 22.59 -6.65
C ASP A 354 9.09 21.36 -5.77
N LEU A 355 9.57 20.19 -6.20
CA LEU A 355 9.44 18.90 -5.51
C LEU A 355 10.43 18.74 -4.33
N THR A 356 11.13 19.81 -3.92
CA THR A 356 12.22 19.76 -2.94
C THR A 356 11.88 20.40 -1.60
N THR A 357 10.68 20.94 -1.40
CA THR A 357 10.32 21.57 -0.12
C THR A 357 9.76 20.50 0.83
N GLU A 358 10.50 20.19 1.89
CA GLU A 358 9.99 19.46 3.06
C GLU A 358 8.89 20.31 3.72
N LEU A 359 7.70 19.73 3.87
CA LEU A 359 6.60 20.34 4.59
C LEU A 359 6.77 20.02 6.08
N ASP A 360 6.97 21.05 6.90
CA ASP A 360 6.98 20.92 8.35
C ASP A 360 5.56 20.64 8.87
N ALA A 361 5.40 19.56 9.64
CA ALA A 361 4.15 19.24 10.32
C ALA A 361 3.79 20.34 11.33
N VAL A 362 2.60 20.91 11.21
CA VAL A 362 2.08 21.90 12.17
C VAL A 362 1.17 21.18 13.15
N ASP A 363 1.65 21.01 14.38
CA ASP A 363 0.86 20.51 15.52
C ASP A 363 -0.08 21.64 15.99
N ARG A 364 -1.35 21.61 15.51
CA ARG A 364 -2.41 22.52 15.95
C ARG A 364 -3.60 21.71 16.44
N SER A 365 -4.00 21.96 17.67
CA SER A 365 -5.17 21.34 18.31
C SER A 365 -6.52 21.79 17.72
N ASP A 366 -6.55 22.86 16.92
CA ASP A 366 -7.69 23.34 16.12
C ASP A 366 -7.16 24.01 14.85
N PRO A 367 -7.23 23.31 13.69
CA PRO A 367 -6.68 23.81 12.44
C PRO A 367 -7.42 25.03 11.87
N PHE A 368 -8.58 25.41 12.43
CA PHE A 368 -9.45 26.45 11.89
C PHE A 368 -9.68 27.62 12.87
N ALA A 369 -9.07 27.61 14.07
CA ALA A 369 -9.36 28.58 15.13
C ALA A 369 -9.03 30.04 14.76
N ASP A 370 -8.03 30.26 13.91
CA ASP A 370 -7.51 31.60 13.56
C ASP A 370 -7.78 31.99 12.10
N LEU A 371 -8.68 31.28 11.40
CA LEU A 371 -8.98 31.56 10.00
C LEU A 371 -9.77 32.86 9.84
N ARG A 372 -9.31 33.73 8.95
CA ARG A 372 -10.05 34.92 8.54
C ARG A 372 -10.73 34.67 7.19
N VAL A 373 -12.06 34.65 7.16
CA VAL A 373 -12.82 34.55 5.92
C VAL A 373 -12.64 35.83 5.09
N ILE A 374 -12.08 35.69 3.89
CA ILE A 374 -11.91 36.79 2.92
C ILE A 374 -13.19 36.98 2.10
N GLY A 375 -13.85 35.86 1.72
CA GLY A 375 -15.05 35.87 0.90
C GLY A 375 -15.32 34.51 0.24
N SER A 376 -16.21 34.50 -0.75
CA SER A 376 -16.55 33.30 -1.52
C SER A 376 -16.18 33.46 -2.99
N PHE A 377 -15.83 32.35 -3.64
CA PHE A 377 -15.58 32.29 -5.06
C PHE A 377 -16.61 31.36 -5.73
N ARG A 378 -17.39 31.91 -6.68
CA ARG A 378 -18.44 31.22 -7.45
C ARG A 378 -19.49 30.51 -6.59
N GLU A 379 -19.72 30.99 -5.35
CA GLU A 379 -20.70 30.36 -4.43
C GLU A 379 -20.43 28.85 -4.24
N LEU A 380 -19.17 28.43 -4.37
CA LEU A 380 -18.71 27.05 -4.23
C LEU A 380 -17.55 26.94 -3.24
N TYR A 381 -16.69 27.94 -3.21
CA TYR A 381 -15.48 27.91 -2.43
C TYR A 381 -15.41 29.10 -1.47
N LEU A 382 -15.05 28.85 -0.21
CA LEU A 382 -14.68 29.89 0.72
C LEU A 382 -13.18 30.16 0.59
N LEU A 383 -12.81 31.44 0.58
CA LEU A 383 -11.43 31.89 0.59
C LEU A 383 -11.12 32.39 2.01
N CYS A 384 -10.08 31.82 2.62
CA CYS A 384 -9.69 32.16 3.99
C CYS A 384 -8.19 32.46 4.04
N GLU A 385 -7.80 33.33 4.94
CA GLU A 385 -6.40 33.65 5.24
C GLU A 385 -6.01 32.92 6.54
N ASP A 386 -4.89 32.20 6.49
CA ASP A 386 -4.27 31.52 7.63
C ASP A 386 -2.77 31.88 7.66
N GLY A 387 -2.42 32.95 8.39
CA GLY A 387 -1.04 33.45 8.42
C GLY A 387 -0.54 33.85 7.03
N ASP A 388 0.41 33.11 6.47
CA ASP A 388 1.01 33.36 5.15
C ASP A 388 0.38 32.47 4.05
N GLU A 389 -0.75 31.78 4.33
CA GLU A 389 -1.42 30.88 3.41
C GLU A 389 -2.83 31.38 3.02
N LEU A 390 -3.20 31.15 1.77
CA LEU A 390 -4.56 31.26 1.29
C LEU A 390 -5.20 29.87 1.32
N LEU A 391 -6.21 29.67 2.15
CA LEU A 391 -7.00 28.44 2.17
C LEU A 391 -8.22 28.58 1.27
N VAL A 392 -8.46 27.56 0.45
CA VAL A 392 -9.65 27.42 -0.40
C VAL A 392 -10.43 26.25 0.13
N VAL A 393 -11.63 26.50 0.68
CA VAL A 393 -12.49 25.49 1.28
C VAL A 393 -13.67 25.21 0.36
N ASP A 394 -13.86 23.95 -0.05
CA ASP A 394 -15.09 23.52 -0.70
C ASP A 394 -16.20 23.47 0.36
N HIS A 395 -17.11 24.45 0.35
CA HIS A 395 -18.14 24.55 1.39
C HIS A 395 -19.17 23.41 1.31
N HIS A 396 -19.36 22.77 0.14
CA HIS A 396 -20.22 21.61 0.00
C HIS A 396 -19.59 20.38 0.66
N ALA A 397 -18.34 20.08 0.32
CA ALA A 397 -17.58 18.98 0.93
C ALA A 397 -17.42 19.15 2.44
N ALA A 398 -17.14 20.38 2.91
CA ALA A 398 -17.08 20.72 4.33
C ALA A 398 -18.44 20.48 5.04
N HIS A 399 -19.54 20.88 4.41
CA HIS A 399 -20.87 20.69 4.98
C HIS A 399 -21.29 19.22 5.01
N GLU A 400 -20.91 18.44 4.00
CA GLU A 400 -21.10 16.98 3.99
C GLU A 400 -20.36 16.32 5.17
N ARG A 401 -19.10 16.68 5.43
CA ARG A 401 -18.33 16.17 6.56
C ARG A 401 -18.97 16.50 7.90
N VAL A 402 -19.29 17.74 8.13
CA VAL A 402 -19.97 18.17 9.37
C VAL A 402 -21.30 17.44 9.58
N ASN A 403 -22.09 17.24 8.52
CA ASN A 403 -23.35 16.53 8.62
C ASN A 403 -23.15 15.04 8.92
N TYR A 404 -22.17 14.40 8.26
CA TYR A 404 -21.86 13.00 8.45
C TYR A 404 -21.46 12.71 9.90
N GLU A 405 -20.50 13.44 10.46
CA GLU A 405 -20.06 13.21 11.83
C GLU A 405 -21.15 13.48 12.87
N ARG A 406 -22.00 14.49 12.61
CA ARG A 406 -23.18 14.72 13.45
C ARG A 406 -24.21 13.58 13.37
N LEU A 407 -24.41 13.01 12.19
CA LEU A 407 -25.28 11.83 12.02
C LEU A 407 -24.68 10.62 12.71
N ARG A 408 -23.38 10.38 12.52
CA ARG A 408 -22.63 9.30 13.16
C ARG A 408 -22.70 9.38 14.69
N ALA A 409 -22.47 10.57 15.25
CA ALA A 409 -22.54 10.80 16.69
C ALA A 409 -23.97 10.67 17.29
N ALA A 410 -25.00 10.89 16.48
CA ALA A 410 -26.39 10.81 16.93
C ALA A 410 -27.00 9.39 16.83
N VAL A 411 -26.32 8.51 16.10
CA VAL A 411 -26.76 7.14 15.87
C VAL A 411 -25.92 6.22 16.77
N ASP A 412 -26.42 5.93 17.97
CA ASP A 412 -25.83 4.93 18.85
C ASP A 412 -25.86 3.53 18.22
N ASP A 413 -25.06 2.60 18.74
CA ASP A 413 -24.80 1.26 18.19
C ASP A 413 -26.04 0.36 17.94
N GLU A 414 -27.24 0.74 18.34
CA GLU A 414 -28.40 -0.17 18.34
C GLU A 414 -29.29 -0.08 17.11
N SER A 415 -29.65 1.09 16.57
CA SER A 415 -30.43 1.23 15.32
C SER A 415 -30.58 2.69 14.89
N ILE A 416 -30.71 2.91 13.59
CA ILE A 416 -31.03 4.24 13.03
C ILE A 416 -32.52 4.55 13.25
N PRO A 417 -32.90 5.72 13.78
CA PRO A 417 -34.31 6.11 13.90
C PRO A 417 -35.04 6.06 12.57
N GLN A 418 -36.29 5.58 12.59
CA GLN A 418 -37.13 5.41 11.41
C GLN A 418 -38.22 6.49 11.31
N ALA A 419 -38.58 6.88 10.08
CA ALA A 419 -39.79 7.64 9.77
C ALA A 419 -40.76 6.76 8.96
N THR A 420 -41.98 6.61 9.44
CA THR A 420 -43.05 5.87 8.74
C THR A 420 -43.52 6.65 7.53
N LEU A 421 -43.66 5.98 6.40
CA LEU A 421 -44.23 6.54 5.18
C LEU A 421 -45.75 6.25 5.12
N GLU A 422 -46.56 7.27 5.07
CA GLU A 422 -48.02 7.15 4.92
C GLU A 422 -48.52 7.97 3.73
N PRO A 423 -48.91 7.34 2.62
CA PRO A 423 -48.93 5.90 2.35
C PRO A 423 -47.52 5.31 2.11
N PRO A 424 -47.33 4.00 2.31
CA PRO A 424 -46.08 3.32 1.95
C PRO A 424 -45.73 3.52 0.48
N GLU A 425 -44.47 3.69 0.17
CA GLU A 425 -43.95 3.86 -1.20
C GLU A 425 -43.62 2.52 -1.85
N SER A 426 -43.76 2.46 -3.17
CA SER A 426 -43.37 1.28 -3.96
C SER A 426 -42.13 1.59 -4.79
N VAL A 427 -41.07 0.83 -4.57
CA VAL A 427 -39.76 0.97 -5.23
C VAL A 427 -39.58 -0.18 -6.19
N SER A 428 -39.43 0.10 -7.49
CA SER A 428 -39.07 -0.93 -8.47
C SER A 428 -37.56 -1.16 -8.48
N VAL A 429 -37.15 -2.42 -8.32
CA VAL A 429 -35.74 -2.84 -8.30
C VAL A 429 -35.55 -4.06 -9.20
N PRO A 430 -34.32 -4.33 -9.67
CA PRO A 430 -34.01 -5.58 -10.36
C PRO A 430 -34.34 -6.81 -9.49
N PRO A 431 -34.74 -7.96 -10.07
CA PRO A 431 -35.07 -9.17 -9.29
C PRO A 431 -33.95 -9.64 -8.35
N ALA A 432 -32.69 -9.43 -8.74
CA ALA A 432 -31.53 -9.72 -7.89
C ALA A 432 -31.50 -8.85 -6.63
N ALA A 433 -31.82 -7.55 -6.76
CA ALA A 433 -31.87 -6.61 -5.63
C ALA A 433 -33.06 -6.89 -4.70
N ALA A 434 -34.20 -7.36 -5.23
CA ALA A 434 -35.34 -7.81 -4.42
C ALA A 434 -34.98 -9.03 -3.56
N SER A 435 -34.28 -10.02 -4.15
CA SER A 435 -33.80 -11.18 -3.40
C SER A 435 -32.75 -10.82 -2.34
N LEU A 436 -31.91 -9.81 -2.62
CA LEU A 436 -30.95 -9.28 -1.66
C LEU A 436 -31.66 -8.57 -0.49
N ALA A 437 -32.70 -7.81 -0.75
CA ALA A 437 -33.48 -7.14 0.30
C ALA A 437 -34.09 -8.16 1.28
N ASP A 438 -34.59 -9.29 0.78
CA ASP A 438 -35.12 -10.37 1.62
C ASP A 438 -34.01 -11.07 2.40
N ALA A 439 -32.88 -11.37 1.74
CA ALA A 439 -31.73 -12.02 2.39
C ALA A 439 -31.07 -11.16 3.47
N HIS A 440 -31.17 -9.84 3.38
CA HIS A 440 -30.58 -8.87 4.31
C HIS A 440 -31.61 -8.04 5.07
N ALA A 441 -32.81 -8.58 5.30
CA ALA A 441 -33.91 -7.88 5.97
C ALA A 441 -33.53 -7.34 7.36
N ASP A 442 -32.82 -8.15 8.18
CA ASP A 442 -32.36 -7.74 9.51
C ASP A 442 -31.36 -6.56 9.43
N LEU A 443 -30.48 -6.54 8.44
CA LEU A 443 -29.55 -5.43 8.20
C LEU A 443 -30.32 -4.17 7.81
N LEU A 444 -31.26 -4.25 6.85
CA LEU A 444 -32.06 -3.13 6.41
C LEU A 444 -32.90 -2.55 7.56
N ASP A 445 -33.45 -3.38 8.43
CA ASP A 445 -34.18 -2.94 9.63
C ASP A 445 -33.25 -2.20 10.61
N SER A 446 -32.05 -2.70 10.84
CA SER A 446 -31.03 -2.02 11.66
C SER A 446 -30.58 -0.67 11.08
N LEU A 447 -30.61 -0.54 9.76
CA LEU A 447 -30.33 0.70 9.01
C LEU A 447 -31.54 1.65 8.97
N GLY A 448 -32.69 1.26 9.51
CA GLY A 448 -33.87 2.08 9.60
C GLY A 448 -34.84 1.96 8.42
N PHE A 449 -34.70 0.95 7.56
CA PHE A 449 -35.63 0.66 6.49
C PHE A 449 -36.64 -0.42 6.90
N ALA A 450 -37.93 -0.19 6.74
CA ALA A 450 -38.95 -1.24 6.80
C ALA A 450 -39.39 -1.57 5.35
N VAL A 451 -38.88 -2.69 4.83
CA VAL A 451 -39.05 -3.10 3.43
C VAL A 451 -39.72 -4.46 3.36
N GLU A 452 -40.73 -4.61 2.48
CA GLU A 452 -41.38 -5.87 2.19
C GLU A 452 -41.39 -6.13 0.69
N GLU A 453 -41.19 -7.38 0.23
CA GLU A 453 -41.35 -7.74 -1.17
C GLU A 453 -42.83 -7.73 -1.55
N PHE A 454 -43.21 -6.95 -2.56
CA PHE A 454 -44.57 -6.83 -3.07
C PHE A 454 -44.82 -7.67 -4.35
N GLY A 455 -43.74 -8.38 -4.83
CA GLY A 455 -43.76 -9.22 -6.01
C GLY A 455 -43.33 -8.49 -7.29
N GLY A 456 -42.80 -9.27 -8.26
CA GLY A 456 -42.42 -8.75 -9.59
C GLY A 456 -41.28 -7.74 -9.61
N GLY A 457 -40.34 -7.80 -8.65
CA GLY A 457 -39.23 -6.84 -8.56
C GLY A 457 -39.67 -5.49 -7.98
N THR A 458 -40.75 -5.46 -7.20
CA THR A 458 -41.22 -4.27 -6.49
C THR A 458 -41.08 -4.48 -4.99
N LEU A 459 -40.45 -3.54 -4.31
CA LEU A 459 -40.35 -3.47 -2.86
C LEU A 459 -41.37 -2.42 -2.33
N ARG A 460 -42.05 -2.77 -1.26
CA ARG A 460 -42.90 -1.84 -0.50
C ARG A 460 -42.12 -1.32 0.67
N VAL A 461 -41.92 -0.02 0.74
CA VAL A 461 -41.17 0.67 1.79
C VAL A 461 -42.19 1.33 2.73
N ALA A 462 -42.29 0.83 3.94
CA ALA A 462 -43.20 1.33 4.98
C ALA A 462 -42.51 2.33 5.92
N ALA A 463 -41.18 2.24 6.08
CA ALA A 463 -40.41 3.22 6.83
C ALA A 463 -39.01 3.38 6.21
N VAL A 464 -38.42 4.54 6.43
CA VAL A 464 -37.09 4.93 5.95
C VAL A 464 -36.26 5.52 7.10
N PRO A 465 -34.92 5.47 7.01
CA PRO A 465 -34.05 6.10 8.00
C PRO A 465 -34.37 7.59 8.19
N ALA A 466 -34.40 8.02 9.43
CA ALA A 466 -34.65 9.41 9.78
C ALA A 466 -33.73 9.91 10.92
N PRO A 467 -32.42 9.78 10.81
CA PRO A 467 -31.51 10.25 11.84
C PRO A 467 -31.63 11.77 11.98
N LEU A 468 -31.73 12.25 13.23
CA LEU A 468 -31.92 13.68 13.54
C LEU A 468 -33.12 14.34 12.82
N GLY A 469 -34.18 13.56 12.51
CA GLY A 469 -35.36 14.05 11.80
C GLY A 469 -35.17 14.29 10.30
N ARG A 470 -34.08 13.80 9.72
CA ARG A 470 -33.83 13.79 8.27
C ARG A 470 -34.35 12.50 7.67
N VAL A 471 -35.33 12.60 6.83
CA VAL A 471 -36.01 11.45 6.22
C VAL A 471 -35.28 11.08 4.92
N ALA A 472 -34.81 9.84 4.82
CA ALA A 472 -34.25 9.28 3.58
C ALA A 472 -35.37 9.14 2.52
N ASP A 473 -34.99 9.09 1.26
CA ASP A 473 -35.92 8.79 0.14
C ASP A 473 -35.73 7.37 -0.39
N ALA A 474 -36.52 7.02 -1.38
CA ALA A 474 -36.45 5.70 -2.01
C ALA A 474 -35.15 5.44 -2.77
N ASP A 475 -34.41 6.47 -3.17
CA ASP A 475 -33.15 6.33 -3.88
C ASP A 475 -32.03 5.93 -2.93
N ALA A 476 -32.10 6.31 -1.65
CA ALA A 476 -31.20 5.83 -0.61
C ALA A 476 -31.31 4.30 -0.39
N LEU A 477 -32.51 3.72 -0.49
CA LEU A 477 -32.68 2.26 -0.45
C LEU A 477 -32.01 1.59 -1.66
N ARG A 478 -32.16 2.15 -2.87
CA ARG A 478 -31.49 1.60 -4.06
C ARG A 478 -29.98 1.64 -3.93
N ALA A 479 -29.42 2.78 -3.51
CA ALA A 479 -27.98 2.92 -3.28
C ALA A 479 -27.46 1.92 -2.24
N THR A 480 -28.21 1.69 -1.15
CA THR A 480 -27.89 0.68 -0.12
C THR A 480 -27.89 -0.74 -0.70
N LEU A 481 -28.90 -1.11 -1.48
CA LEU A 481 -29.00 -2.42 -2.12
C LEU A 481 -27.92 -2.63 -3.18
N ASP A 482 -27.61 -1.61 -3.97
CA ASP A 482 -26.52 -1.65 -4.96
C ASP A 482 -25.16 -1.82 -4.27
N SER A 483 -24.93 -1.19 -3.13
CA SER A 483 -23.74 -1.36 -2.31
C SER A 483 -23.63 -2.79 -1.75
N ILE A 484 -24.74 -3.38 -1.27
CA ILE A 484 -24.76 -4.79 -0.82
C ILE A 484 -24.55 -5.76 -2.00
N ALA A 485 -25.11 -5.47 -3.19
CA ALA A 485 -25.04 -6.32 -4.37
C ALA A 485 -23.64 -6.40 -4.98
N ALA A 486 -22.83 -5.35 -4.83
CA ALA A 486 -21.51 -5.28 -5.45
C ALA A 486 -20.47 -6.26 -4.86
N ASP A 487 -20.87 -7.13 -3.90
CA ASP A 487 -19.99 -8.01 -3.11
C ASP A 487 -18.77 -7.26 -2.51
N GLN A 488 -18.89 -5.95 -2.56
CA GLN A 488 -18.05 -4.98 -1.93
C GLN A 488 -18.79 -4.64 -0.65
N GLN A 489 -18.70 -5.52 0.37
CA GLN A 489 -19.15 -5.10 1.69
C GLN A 489 -18.38 -3.82 1.99
N PRO A 490 -19.04 -2.64 2.09
CA PRO A 490 -18.42 -1.54 2.80
C PRO A 490 -17.97 -2.09 4.15
N ALA A 491 -16.87 -1.64 4.67
CA ALA A 491 -16.39 -2.07 5.98
C ALA A 491 -17.51 -1.91 7.02
N ASP A 492 -18.41 -0.94 6.79
CA ASP A 492 -19.69 -0.78 7.50
C ASP A 492 -20.79 -0.26 6.55
N PRO A 493 -21.86 -1.05 6.26
CA PRO A 493 -23.00 -0.59 5.46
C PRO A 493 -23.74 0.60 6.09
N ARG A 494 -23.63 0.78 7.40
CA ARG A 494 -24.22 1.88 8.17
C ARG A 494 -23.52 3.19 7.86
N ASP A 495 -22.18 3.19 7.84
CA ASP A 495 -21.39 4.38 7.48
C ASP A 495 -21.64 4.81 6.04
N ALA A 496 -21.78 3.88 5.11
CA ALA A 496 -22.12 4.18 3.72
C ALA A 496 -23.49 4.87 3.60
N LEU A 497 -24.50 4.38 4.35
CA LEU A 497 -25.81 5.01 4.39
C LEU A 497 -25.77 6.40 5.04
N LEU A 498 -25.04 6.58 6.14
CA LEU A 498 -24.88 7.87 6.81
C LEU A 498 -24.18 8.89 5.92
N ALA A 499 -23.19 8.45 5.11
CA ALA A 499 -22.53 9.29 4.11
C ALA A 499 -23.52 9.77 3.04
N GLU A 500 -24.36 8.88 2.51
CA GLU A 500 -25.42 9.21 1.56
C GLU A 500 -26.42 10.20 2.16
N LEU A 501 -26.88 9.95 3.39
CA LEU A 501 -27.79 10.84 4.12
C LEU A 501 -27.17 12.19 4.47
N ALA A 502 -25.87 12.29 4.60
CA ALA A 502 -25.17 13.55 4.82
C ALA A 502 -25.14 14.44 3.57
N CYS A 503 -25.16 13.83 2.39
CA CYS A 503 -25.11 14.51 1.10
C CYS A 503 -26.43 15.24 0.75
N HIS A 504 -27.57 14.62 1.03
CA HIS A 504 -28.90 15.13 0.65
C HIS A 504 -29.27 16.52 1.18
N PRO A 505 -28.88 16.94 2.40
CA PRO A 505 -29.20 18.27 2.93
C PRO A 505 -28.02 19.23 2.88
N SER A 506 -26.91 18.84 2.25
CA SER A 506 -25.77 19.73 2.10
C SER A 506 -26.15 20.91 1.22
N LEU A 507 -25.59 22.08 1.53
CA LEU A 507 -25.79 23.30 0.77
C LEU A 507 -25.62 22.98 -0.72
N LYS A 508 -26.66 23.19 -1.52
CA LYS A 508 -26.54 22.98 -2.96
C LYS A 508 -25.42 23.88 -3.50
N ALA A 509 -24.61 23.35 -4.42
CA ALA A 509 -23.64 24.14 -5.12
C ALA A 509 -24.34 25.42 -5.67
N GLY A 510 -23.86 26.60 -5.27
CA GLY A 510 -24.48 27.88 -5.63
C GLY A 510 -25.34 28.55 -4.54
N ALA A 511 -25.31 28.09 -3.28
CA ALA A 511 -25.91 28.82 -2.18
C ALA A 511 -24.92 29.90 -1.65
N GLU A 512 -25.34 31.16 -1.65
CA GLU A 512 -24.57 32.25 -1.02
C GLU A 512 -24.52 32.04 0.48
N LEU A 513 -23.31 31.97 1.05
CA LEU A 513 -23.07 31.96 2.49
C LEU A 513 -22.71 33.38 2.95
N SER A 514 -23.36 33.86 3.99
CA SER A 514 -22.88 35.02 4.71
C SER A 514 -21.55 34.71 5.42
N VAL A 515 -20.78 35.74 5.75
CA VAL A 515 -19.51 35.59 6.49
C VAL A 515 -19.75 34.85 7.82
N GLU A 516 -20.81 35.16 8.54
CA GLU A 516 -21.17 34.52 9.81
C GLU A 516 -21.49 33.01 9.63
N GLU A 517 -22.16 32.64 8.55
CA GLU A 517 -22.45 31.24 8.22
C GLU A 517 -21.19 30.48 7.80
N ALA A 518 -20.29 31.14 7.05
CA ALA A 518 -19.00 30.59 6.67
C ALA A 518 -18.10 30.33 7.89
N GLU A 519 -17.99 31.32 8.82
CA GLU A 519 -17.25 31.15 10.07
C GLU A 519 -17.85 30.04 10.94
N SER A 520 -19.19 29.94 11.00
CA SER A 520 -19.88 28.87 11.73
C SER A 520 -19.63 27.48 11.09
N LEU A 521 -19.53 27.39 9.77
CA LEU A 521 -19.20 26.16 9.07
C LEU A 521 -17.76 25.73 9.36
N LEU A 522 -16.80 26.66 9.24
CA LEU A 522 -15.38 26.39 9.50
C LEU A 522 -15.14 25.94 10.94
N LYS A 523 -15.78 26.59 11.91
CA LYS A 523 -15.70 26.18 13.31
C LYS A 523 -16.21 24.73 13.51
N ARG A 524 -17.35 24.39 12.94
CA ARG A 524 -17.90 23.02 13.03
C ARG A 524 -17.05 21.99 12.28
N LEU A 525 -16.41 22.41 11.19
CA LEU A 525 -15.47 21.56 10.47
C LEU A 525 -14.22 21.28 11.32
N GLY A 526 -13.74 22.28 12.07
CA GLY A 526 -12.62 22.12 13.02
C GLY A 526 -12.94 21.21 14.21
N GLU A 527 -14.22 21.05 14.55
CA GLU A 527 -14.70 20.13 15.59
C GLU A 527 -14.82 18.68 15.08
N CYS A 528 -14.70 18.43 13.75
CA CYS A 528 -14.78 17.10 13.16
C CYS A 528 -13.49 16.29 13.42
N GLU A 529 -13.64 14.97 13.54
CA GLU A 529 -12.51 14.04 13.67
C GLU A 529 -11.64 14.04 12.40
N GLN A 530 -12.28 14.20 11.23
CA GLN A 530 -11.60 14.18 9.93
C GLN A 530 -11.96 15.39 9.05
N PRO A 531 -11.52 16.60 9.41
CA PRO A 531 -11.99 17.83 8.78
C PRO A 531 -11.51 18.02 7.33
N PHE A 532 -10.49 17.27 6.87
CA PHE A 532 -9.81 17.50 5.60
C PHE A 532 -10.37 16.72 4.41
N ALA A 533 -11.32 15.80 4.65
CA ALA A 533 -11.99 15.05 3.61
C ALA A 533 -13.49 14.93 3.87
N CYS A 534 -14.32 14.99 2.81
CA CYS A 534 -15.74 14.67 2.94
C CYS A 534 -15.93 13.14 3.09
N PRO A 535 -17.13 12.65 3.46
CA PRO A 535 -17.39 11.21 3.60
C PRO A 535 -17.13 10.40 2.32
N HIS A 536 -17.11 11.05 1.15
CA HIS A 536 -16.84 10.43 -0.15
C HIS A 536 -15.36 10.52 -0.56
N GLY A 537 -14.46 10.92 0.37
CA GLY A 537 -13.02 11.01 0.12
C GLY A 537 -12.57 12.24 -0.67
N ARG A 538 -13.46 13.21 -0.98
CA ARG A 538 -13.07 14.47 -1.63
C ARG A 538 -12.45 15.41 -0.60
N PRO A 539 -11.33 16.09 -0.91
CA PRO A 539 -10.75 17.06 0.00
C PRO A 539 -11.73 18.21 0.26
N THR A 540 -11.79 18.64 1.50
CA THR A 540 -12.58 19.79 1.92
C THR A 540 -11.81 21.10 1.77
N ILE A 541 -10.47 21.06 1.78
CA ILE A 541 -9.59 22.22 1.82
C ILE A 541 -8.39 22.05 0.91
N CYS A 542 -8.00 23.15 0.26
CA CYS A 542 -6.71 23.31 -0.42
C CYS A 542 -6.00 24.54 0.14
N SER A 543 -4.67 24.52 0.27
CA SER A 543 -3.87 25.70 0.66
C SER A 543 -2.97 26.16 -0.50
N ILE A 544 -2.73 27.47 -0.56
CA ILE A 544 -1.81 28.12 -1.50
C ILE A 544 -0.93 29.05 -0.67
N ASP A 545 0.37 28.78 -0.61
CA ASP A 545 1.30 29.61 0.13
C ASP A 545 1.59 30.96 -0.55
N GLU A 546 2.04 31.94 0.23
CA GLU A 546 2.39 33.26 -0.29
C GLU A 546 3.51 33.19 -1.35
N ALA A 547 4.46 32.27 -1.20
CA ALA A 547 5.56 32.12 -2.15
C ALA A 547 5.07 31.66 -3.53
N THR A 548 4.11 30.74 -3.56
CA THR A 548 3.43 30.28 -4.78
C THR A 548 2.67 31.43 -5.46
N LEU A 549 1.92 32.22 -4.68
CA LEU A 549 1.24 33.41 -5.20
C LEU A 549 2.24 34.45 -5.73
N ALA A 550 3.32 34.73 -4.98
CA ALA A 550 4.35 35.68 -5.38
C ALA A 550 5.08 35.24 -6.64
N ALA A 551 5.38 33.95 -6.80
CA ALA A 551 5.99 33.39 -7.99
C ALA A 551 5.11 33.56 -9.23
N GLY A 552 3.79 33.40 -9.10
CA GLY A 552 2.83 33.62 -10.18
C GLY A 552 2.78 35.07 -10.69
N PHE A 553 3.24 36.03 -9.89
CA PHE A 553 3.33 37.46 -10.25
C PHE A 553 4.76 37.96 -10.48
N ASP A 554 5.74 37.06 -10.60
CA ASP A 554 7.16 37.40 -10.79
C ASP A 554 7.73 38.28 -9.66
N ARG A 555 7.16 38.18 -8.44
CA ARG A 555 7.60 38.88 -7.24
C ARG A 555 8.47 37.94 -6.42
N GLY A 556 9.75 38.27 -6.26
CA GLY A 556 10.58 37.60 -5.23
C GLY A 556 9.95 37.80 -3.86
N SER A 557 9.98 36.76 -3.00
CA SER A 557 9.42 36.78 -1.64
C SER A 557 10.02 37.92 -0.83
N THR A 558 9.37 39.08 -0.83
CA THR A 558 9.65 40.20 0.08
C THR A 558 8.50 40.25 1.07
N ARG A 559 8.75 39.79 2.29
CA ARG A 559 7.89 40.12 3.44
C ARG A 559 7.58 41.61 3.41
N PHE A 560 6.31 41.93 3.25
CA PHE A 560 5.85 43.27 3.64
C PHE A 560 5.88 43.31 5.16
N GLY A 561 6.84 44.07 5.73
CA GLY A 561 6.93 44.36 7.13
C GLY A 561 5.87 45.35 7.58
#